data_fa0bdfacbe673c31cf676a37cea45030
#
_entry.id   fa0bdfacbe673c31cf676a37cea45030
#
_cell.length_a   1.000
_cell.length_b   1.000
_cell.length_c   1.000
_cell.angle_alpha   90.00
_cell.angle_beta   90.00
_cell.angle_gamma   90.00
#
_symmetry.space_group_name_H-M   'P 1'
#
loop_
_entity.id
_entity.type
_entity.pdbx_description
1 polymer ?
#
loop_
_entity_poly.entity_id
_entity_poly.type
_entity_poly.pdbx_seq_one_letter_code
_entity_poly.pdbx_strand_id
1 'polypeptide(L)'
;MKLRYGDRVTVDWLDANIPSVDGWITLDDLSLVERGMTVVTTGYVIDRREGVLRLAQNVSGDLASGITDIPSGIITKIERDDP
;
A
#
# COMPACT_ATOMS: atom_id res chain seq x y z
N MET A 1 7.24 7.96 12.27
CA MET A 1 6.40 7.00 13.00
C MET A 1 7.06 5.64 13.00
N LYS A 2 7.22 5.06 14.17
CA LYS A 2 7.80 3.73 14.29
C LYS A 2 6.69 2.68 14.34
N LEU A 3 6.64 1.84 13.32
CA LEU A 3 5.64 0.77 13.21
C LEU A 3 6.20 -0.53 13.80
N ARG A 4 5.35 -1.27 14.49
CA ARG A 4 5.70 -2.55 15.11
C ARG A 4 4.81 -3.64 14.54
N TYR A 5 5.32 -4.87 14.56
CA TYR A 5 4.52 -6.04 14.21
C TYR A 5 3.19 -6.04 14.99
N GLY A 6 2.10 -6.23 14.26
CA GLY A 6 0.77 -6.29 14.85
C GLY A 6 0.08 -4.96 15.02
N ASP A 7 0.76 -3.84 14.80
CA ASP A 7 0.09 -2.53 14.79
C ASP A 7 -0.96 -2.51 13.70
N ARG A 8 -2.16 -2.05 14.03
CA ARG A 8 -3.19 -1.84 13.04
C ARG A 8 -3.05 -0.45 12.46
N VAL A 9 -2.99 -0.36 11.15
CA VAL A 9 -2.77 0.91 10.44
C VAL A 9 -3.74 1.07 9.28
N THR A 10 -3.99 2.31 8.93
CA THR A 10 -4.66 2.71 7.70
C THR A 10 -3.65 3.46 6.85
N VAL A 11 -3.46 3.02 5.61
CA VAL A 11 -2.44 3.53 4.71
C VAL A 11 -3.11 4.09 3.46
N ASP A 12 -2.83 5.37 3.17
CA ASP A 12 -3.21 5.98 1.90
C ASP A 12 -2.01 5.90 0.96
N TRP A 13 -2.22 5.38 -0.23
CA TRP A 13 -1.15 5.24 -1.21
C TRP A 13 -1.65 5.48 -2.62
N LEU A 14 -0.73 5.80 -3.52
CA LEU A 14 -1.04 6.11 -4.91
C LEU A 14 -0.87 4.86 -5.77
N ASP A 15 -1.95 4.43 -6.38
CA ASP A 15 -1.92 3.35 -7.35
C ASP A 15 -1.84 3.96 -8.75
N ALA A 16 -0.67 3.86 -9.35
CA ALA A 16 -0.43 4.28 -10.72
C ALA A 16 -0.68 3.09 -11.66
N ASN A 17 -1.86 2.50 -11.58
CA ASN A 17 -2.21 1.38 -12.44
C ASN A 17 -2.38 1.89 -13.87
N ILE A 18 -1.42 1.55 -14.73
CA ILE A 18 -1.41 1.97 -16.13
C ILE A 18 -2.18 0.94 -16.96
N PRO A 19 -3.35 1.28 -17.49
CA PRO A 19 -3.98 0.40 -18.48
C PRO A 19 -3.14 0.51 -19.75
N SER A 20 -2.28 -0.47 -19.99
CA SER A 20 -1.56 -0.56 -21.26
C SER A 20 -2.22 -1.62 -22.12
N VAL A 21 -2.59 -1.24 -23.34
CA VAL A 21 -2.94 -2.18 -24.37
C VAL A 21 -1.72 -2.29 -25.30
N ASP A 22 -1.11 -3.44 -25.33
CA ASP A 22 0.08 -3.74 -26.16
C ASP A 22 1.28 -2.81 -25.94
N GLY A 23 1.45 -2.33 -24.68
CA GLY A 23 2.59 -1.48 -24.34
C GLY A 23 2.48 -0.03 -24.80
N TRP A 24 1.39 0.34 -25.47
CA TRP A 24 1.13 1.71 -25.88
C TRP A 24 0.12 2.37 -24.94
N ILE A 25 0.35 3.63 -24.65
CA ILE A 25 -0.53 4.42 -23.78
C ILE A 25 -0.84 5.75 -24.46
N THR A 26 -2.09 6.19 -24.38
CA THR A 26 -2.47 7.49 -24.92
C THR A 26 -1.98 8.60 -23.99
N LEU A 27 -1.85 9.82 -24.53
CA LEU A 27 -1.47 10.98 -23.71
C LEU A 27 -2.49 11.25 -22.61
N ASP A 28 -3.77 11.01 -22.88
CA ASP A 28 -4.82 11.18 -21.87
C ASP A 28 -4.66 10.16 -20.75
N ASP A 29 -4.39 8.90 -21.10
CA ASP A 29 -4.15 7.85 -20.11
C ASP A 29 -2.88 8.13 -19.30
N LEU A 30 -1.84 8.66 -19.94
CA LEU A 30 -0.62 9.08 -19.26
C LEU A 30 -0.91 10.15 -18.21
N SER A 31 -1.78 11.10 -18.54
CA SER A 31 -2.21 12.14 -17.61
C SER A 31 -2.90 11.55 -16.39
N LEU A 32 -3.73 10.52 -16.58
CA LEU A 32 -4.39 9.79 -15.48
C LEU A 32 -3.37 9.06 -14.60
N VAL A 33 -2.35 8.48 -15.22
CA VAL A 33 -1.27 7.80 -14.50
C VAL A 33 -0.51 8.76 -13.61
N GLU A 34 -0.19 9.96 -14.11
CA GLU A 34 0.52 10.97 -13.33
C GLU A 34 -0.28 11.43 -12.11
N ARG A 35 -1.59 11.44 -12.21
CA ARG A 35 -2.46 11.81 -11.09
C ARG A 35 -2.54 10.70 -10.06
N GLY A 36 -2.47 9.45 -10.52
CA GLY A 36 -2.66 8.28 -9.68
C GLY A 36 -4.08 8.20 -9.13
N MET A 37 -4.39 7.09 -8.52
CA MET A 37 -5.62 6.90 -7.77
C MET A 37 -5.26 6.63 -6.32
N THR A 38 -5.83 7.38 -5.39
CA THR A 38 -5.61 7.12 -3.98
C THR A 38 -6.35 5.87 -3.55
N VAL A 39 -5.61 4.93 -2.98
CA VAL A 39 -6.16 3.70 -2.41
C VAL A 39 -5.95 3.75 -0.91
N VAL A 40 -6.96 3.32 -0.16
CA VAL A 40 -6.88 3.23 1.30
C VAL A 40 -6.88 1.76 1.70
N THR A 41 -5.83 1.35 2.39
CA THR A 41 -5.68 -0.03 2.86
C THR A 41 -5.57 -0.04 4.37
N THR A 42 -6.37 -0.87 5.02
CA THR A 42 -6.30 -1.09 6.47
C THR A 42 -5.78 -2.50 6.71
N GLY A 43 -4.85 -2.63 7.64
CA GLY A 43 -4.28 -3.93 7.96
C GLY A 43 -3.33 -3.89 9.15
N TYR A 44 -2.77 -5.04 9.45
CA TYR A 44 -1.80 -5.21 10.53
C TYR A 44 -0.39 -5.22 9.97
N VAL A 45 0.51 -4.48 10.60
CA VAL A 45 1.90 -4.40 10.16
C VAL A 45 2.59 -5.75 10.38
N ILE A 46 3.19 -6.29 9.33
CA ILE A 46 4.07 -7.45 9.41
C ILE A 46 5.51 -6.98 9.54
N ASP A 47 5.98 -6.23 8.57
CA ASP A 47 7.29 -5.59 8.65
C ASP A 47 7.36 -4.39 7.70
N ARG A 48 8.45 -3.65 7.82
CA ARG A 48 8.77 -2.55 6.92
C ARG A 48 10.26 -2.64 6.64
N ARG A 49 10.60 -3.13 5.44
CA ARG A 49 12.00 -3.31 5.08
C ARG A 49 12.21 -3.08 3.59
N GLU A 50 13.41 -2.59 3.26
CA GLU A 50 13.84 -2.40 1.87
C GLU A 50 12.87 -1.56 1.04
N GLY A 51 12.28 -0.53 1.67
CA GLY A 51 11.36 0.36 0.98
C GLY A 51 9.97 -0.22 0.75
N VAL A 52 9.60 -1.29 1.45
CA VAL A 52 8.29 -1.92 1.34
C VAL A 52 7.64 -2.05 2.70
N LEU A 53 6.39 -1.63 2.80
CA LEU A 53 5.54 -1.87 3.97
C LEU A 53 4.67 -3.10 3.68
N ARG A 54 4.81 -4.13 4.50
CA ARG A 54 4.02 -5.36 4.38
C ARG A 54 2.92 -5.38 5.41
N LEU A 55 1.68 -5.50 4.94
CA LEU A 55 0.49 -5.58 5.79
C LEU A 55 -0.20 -6.92 5.61
N ALA A 56 -0.93 -7.36 6.64
CA ALA A 56 -1.81 -8.52 6.56
C ALA A 56 -3.22 -8.13 6.97
N GLN A 57 -4.22 -8.78 6.38
CA GLN A 57 -5.61 -8.59 6.80
C GLN A 57 -5.92 -9.34 8.09
N ASN A 58 -5.23 -10.45 8.30
CA ASN A 58 -5.45 -11.30 9.47
C ASN A 58 -4.11 -11.70 10.07
N VAL A 59 -4.02 -11.67 11.40
CA VAL A 59 -2.88 -12.18 12.14
C VAL A 59 -3.37 -13.05 13.29
N SER A 60 -2.66 -14.15 13.54
CA SER A 60 -2.96 -15.05 14.66
C SER A 60 -1.65 -15.67 15.12
N GLY A 61 -1.13 -15.22 16.26
CA GLY A 61 0.19 -15.64 16.74
C GLY A 61 1.26 -15.29 15.72
N ASP A 62 1.93 -16.32 15.18
CA ASP A 62 2.95 -16.17 14.14
C ASP A 62 2.44 -16.42 12.73
N LEU A 63 1.12 -16.53 12.57
CA LEU A 63 0.47 -16.76 11.28
C LEU A 63 -0.17 -15.48 10.77
N ALA A 64 -0.14 -15.28 9.47
CA ALA A 64 -0.76 -14.13 8.81
C ALA A 64 -1.35 -14.54 7.47
N SER A 65 -2.40 -13.85 7.05
CA SER A 65 -3.02 -14.06 5.75
C SER A 65 -3.50 -12.74 5.16
N GLY A 66 -3.77 -12.72 3.85
CA GLY A 66 -4.18 -11.52 3.14
C GLY A 66 -3.04 -10.51 3.07
N ILE A 67 -1.88 -10.95 2.60
CA ILE A 67 -0.67 -10.12 2.56
C ILE A 67 -0.74 -9.11 1.42
N THR A 68 -0.42 -7.87 1.74
CA THR A 68 -0.30 -6.77 0.77
C THR A 68 1.03 -6.07 1.00
N ASP A 69 1.82 -5.95 -0.07
CA ASP A 69 3.10 -5.23 -0.05
C ASP A 69 2.92 -3.87 -0.72
N ILE A 70 3.21 -2.80 0.02
CA ILE A 70 3.06 -1.42 -0.49
C ILE A 70 4.44 -0.77 -0.51
N PRO A 71 4.93 -0.38 -1.70
CA PRO A 71 6.19 0.37 -1.78
C PRO A 71 6.10 1.69 -0.99
N SER A 72 7.09 1.97 -0.16
CA SER A 72 7.07 3.16 0.70
C SER A 72 7.02 4.45 -0.11
N GLY A 73 7.60 4.45 -1.31
CA GLY A 73 7.64 5.65 -2.16
C GLY A 73 6.30 6.12 -2.68
N ILE A 74 5.27 5.28 -2.65
CA ILE A 74 3.92 5.66 -3.10
C ILE A 74 2.95 5.89 -1.94
N ILE A 75 3.41 5.74 -0.70
CA ILE A 75 2.58 5.98 0.48
C ILE A 75 2.52 7.49 0.73
N THR A 76 1.31 8.02 0.87
CA THR A 76 1.10 9.44 1.14
C THR A 76 0.74 9.71 2.59
N LYS A 77 0.17 8.72 3.28
CA LYS A 77 -0.24 8.87 4.67
C LYS A 77 -0.31 7.52 5.36
N ILE A 78 0.15 7.46 6.59
CA ILE A 78 -0.03 6.29 7.47
C ILE A 78 -0.63 6.79 8.77
N GLU A 79 -1.72 6.18 9.20
CA GLU A 79 -2.32 6.40 10.51
C GLU A 79 -2.31 5.08 11.27
N ARG A 80 -1.76 5.12 12.48
CA ARG A 80 -1.86 3.98 13.38
C ARG A 80 -3.17 4.09 14.14
N ASP A 81 -3.96 3.01 14.10
CA ASP A 81 -5.19 2.93 14.86
C ASP A 81 -4.83 2.64 16.32
N ASP A 82 -4.98 3.64 17.19
CA ASP A 82 -4.76 3.42 18.61
C ASP A 82 -5.98 2.71 19.22
N PRO A 83 -5.72 1.73 20.06
CA PRO A 83 -6.79 1.03 20.78
C PRO A 83 -7.53 1.95 21.77
#